data_96ef96536ee8d4ebac88d51e87d085ea
#
_entry.id   96ef96536ee8d4ebac88d51e87d085ea
#
_cell.length_a   1.000
_cell.length_b   1.000
_cell.length_c   1.000
_cell.angle_alpha   90.00
_cell.angle_beta   90.00
_cell.angle_gamma   90.00
#
_symmetry.space_group_name_H-M   'P 1'
#
loop_
_entity.id
_entity.type
_entity.pdbx_description
1 polymer ?
#
loop_
_entity_poly.entity_id
_entity_poly.type
_entity_poly.pdbx_seq_one_letter_code
_entity_poly.pdbx_strand_id
1 'polypeptide(L)'
;LVITLDPSDREPGQPPYQGIVALQELHNGIMKPVTSAAEAIGLYMQNSEQLDTRIWLTSNDTHIGGLLLQRLPDSGGHAHLEPQAAAEGWTRIQTLGETITNEELLTLPPETILRRLFLEESTENGVRSFPARPIRFSCRCSRNKVADVLRMLGEQEVQSILAEQGVVETFCEFCAKPYRFDAVDCLQVFKTDLLSDATRPPSSGH
;
A
#
# COMPACT_ATOMS: atom_id res chain seq x y z
N LEU A 1 1.15 12.37 -3.51
CA LEU A 1 1.11 10.92 -3.40
C LEU A 1 -0.33 10.44 -3.47
N VAL A 2 -0.57 9.37 -4.20
CA VAL A 2 -1.86 8.66 -4.20
C VAL A 2 -1.64 7.31 -3.50
N ILE A 3 -2.48 7.01 -2.52
CA ILE A 3 -2.51 5.73 -1.83
C ILE A 3 -3.76 4.99 -2.30
N THR A 4 -3.57 3.82 -2.90
CA THR A 4 -4.68 2.97 -3.37
C THR A 4 -4.83 1.78 -2.42
N LEU A 5 -6.00 1.65 -1.79
CA LEU A 5 -6.37 0.50 -0.98
C LEU A 5 -7.27 -0.42 -1.81
N ASP A 6 -6.80 -1.62 -2.08
CA ASP A 6 -7.52 -2.64 -2.86
C ASP A 6 -7.65 -3.93 -2.03
N PRO A 7 -8.67 -4.04 -1.14
CA PRO A 7 -8.89 -5.20 -0.28
C PRO A 7 -9.08 -6.49 -1.09
N SER A 8 -8.63 -7.62 -0.52
CA SER A 8 -8.72 -8.92 -1.21
C SER A 8 -10.15 -9.46 -1.32
N ASP A 9 -11.01 -9.02 -0.43
CA ASP A 9 -12.43 -9.38 -0.29
C ASP A 9 -13.39 -8.36 -0.91
N ARG A 10 -12.86 -7.43 -1.71
CA ARG A 10 -13.65 -6.41 -2.41
C ARG A 10 -14.67 -7.06 -3.36
N GLU A 11 -15.90 -6.54 -3.34
CA GLU A 11 -16.96 -7.01 -4.24
C GLU A 11 -16.65 -6.73 -5.71
N PRO A 12 -17.06 -7.60 -6.64
CA PRO A 12 -16.90 -7.36 -8.07
C PRO A 12 -17.59 -6.06 -8.50
N GLY A 13 -16.85 -5.19 -9.20
CA GLY A 13 -17.36 -3.89 -9.68
C GLY A 13 -17.19 -2.72 -8.71
N GLN A 14 -16.84 -2.96 -7.47
CA GLN A 14 -16.51 -1.88 -6.52
C GLN A 14 -15.12 -1.32 -6.85
N PRO A 15 -14.95 0.01 -7.02
CA PRO A 15 -13.62 0.60 -7.25
C PRO A 15 -12.76 0.50 -6.00
N PRO A 16 -11.43 0.44 -6.12
CA PRO A 16 -10.53 0.56 -4.97
C PRO A 16 -10.66 1.95 -4.34
N TYR A 17 -10.45 2.02 -3.04
CA TYR A 17 -10.39 3.32 -2.36
C TYR A 17 -9.05 4.00 -2.69
N GLN A 18 -9.12 5.30 -3.00
CA GLN A 18 -7.94 6.12 -3.25
C GLN A 18 -7.91 7.32 -2.32
N GLY A 19 -6.84 7.42 -1.55
CA GLY A 19 -6.51 8.59 -0.76
C GLY A 19 -5.46 9.44 -1.44
N ILE A 20 -5.64 10.76 -1.42
CA ILE A 20 -4.68 11.73 -1.93
C ILE A 20 -3.97 12.38 -0.75
N VAL A 21 -2.64 12.32 -0.76
CA VAL A 21 -1.79 12.95 0.26
C VAL A 21 -1.06 14.12 -0.37
N ALA A 22 -1.22 15.30 0.19
CA ALA A 22 -0.41 16.45 -0.18
C ALA A 22 1.06 16.19 0.18
N LEU A 23 1.98 16.53 -0.74
CA LEU A 23 3.41 16.41 -0.47
C LEU A 23 4.00 17.67 0.16
N GLN A 24 3.16 18.40 0.88
CA GLN A 24 3.53 19.59 1.64
C GLN A 24 2.71 19.62 2.92
N GLU A 25 3.36 19.96 4.01
CA GLU A 25 2.75 20.10 5.33
C GLU A 25 2.95 21.53 5.85
N LEU A 26 1.92 22.09 6.46
CA LEU A 26 2.02 23.40 7.12
C LEU A 26 2.57 23.22 8.54
N HIS A 27 3.84 23.59 8.73
CA HIS A 27 4.47 23.53 10.05
C HIS A 27 4.84 24.93 10.52
N ASN A 28 4.24 25.39 11.62
CA ASN A 28 4.45 26.75 12.18
C ASN A 28 4.25 27.88 11.16
N GLY A 29 3.26 27.76 10.27
CA GLY A 29 2.97 28.74 9.24
C GLY A 29 3.88 28.68 7.99
N ILE A 30 4.78 27.71 7.92
CA ILE A 30 5.69 27.49 6.79
C ILE A 30 5.33 26.16 6.11
N MET A 31 5.15 26.20 4.78
CA MET A 31 4.98 24.98 3.98
C MET A 31 6.31 24.24 3.88
N LYS A 32 6.35 23.02 4.43
CA LYS A 32 7.48 22.11 4.31
C LYS A 32 7.17 21.01 3.32
N PRO A 33 8.08 20.66 2.39
CA PRO A 33 7.89 19.52 1.52
C PRO A 33 8.00 18.21 2.32
N VAL A 34 7.13 17.25 2.00
CA VAL A 34 7.23 15.86 2.46
C VAL A 34 8.30 15.18 1.62
N THR A 35 9.34 14.67 2.27
CA THR A 35 10.54 14.16 1.60
C THR A 35 10.69 12.65 1.67
N SER A 36 9.91 11.97 2.51
CA SER A 36 10.01 10.53 2.70
C SER A 36 8.66 9.82 2.57
N ALA A 37 8.70 8.53 2.22
CA ALA A 37 7.52 7.67 2.22
C ALA A 37 6.93 7.53 3.63
N ALA A 38 7.77 7.50 4.66
CA ALA A 38 7.34 7.42 6.06
C ALA A 38 6.49 8.64 6.46
N GLU A 39 6.96 9.85 6.14
CA GLU A 39 6.20 11.09 6.37
C GLU A 39 4.88 11.10 5.59
N ALA A 40 4.91 10.74 4.30
CA ALA A 40 3.71 10.72 3.46
C ALA A 40 2.64 9.74 3.99
N ILE A 41 3.04 8.54 4.42
CA ILE A 41 2.13 7.56 5.02
C ILE A 41 1.63 8.06 6.38
N GLY A 42 2.49 8.65 7.21
CA GLY A 42 2.11 9.24 8.48
C GLY A 42 1.03 10.32 8.32
N LEU A 43 1.20 11.22 7.37
CA LEU A 43 0.19 12.25 7.03
C LEU A 43 -1.12 11.65 6.52
N TYR A 44 -1.06 10.60 5.71
CA TYR A 44 -2.26 9.88 5.29
C TYR A 44 -3.01 9.30 6.50
N MET A 45 -2.31 8.62 7.40
CA MET A 45 -2.91 8.03 8.59
C MET A 45 -3.54 9.09 9.50
N GLN A 46 -2.89 10.23 9.65
CA GLN A 46 -3.40 11.33 10.45
C GLN A 46 -4.62 12.02 9.81
N ASN A 47 -4.55 12.33 8.50
CA ASN A 47 -5.57 13.15 7.83
C ASN A 47 -6.79 12.33 7.36
N SER A 48 -6.57 11.09 6.93
CA SER A 48 -7.62 10.24 6.35
C SER A 48 -8.18 9.24 7.36
N GLU A 49 -7.32 8.64 8.18
CA GLU A 49 -7.71 7.62 9.16
C GLU A 49 -7.88 8.19 10.58
N GLN A 50 -7.45 9.44 10.82
CA GLN A 50 -7.46 10.10 12.12
C GLN A 50 -6.68 9.33 13.20
N LEU A 51 -5.65 8.61 12.78
CA LEU A 51 -4.78 7.83 13.64
C LEU A 51 -3.40 8.49 13.74
N ASP A 52 -3.04 8.88 14.96
CA ASP A 52 -1.70 9.41 15.23
C ASP A 52 -0.67 8.29 15.06
N THR A 53 0.15 8.42 14.03
CA THR A 53 1.06 7.36 13.58
C THR A 53 2.46 7.92 13.36
N ARG A 54 3.47 7.19 13.84
CA ARG A 54 4.88 7.47 13.59
C ARG A 54 5.50 6.28 12.87
N ILE A 55 6.30 6.57 11.85
CA ILE A 55 6.88 5.54 10.99
C ILE A 55 8.36 5.86 10.75
N TRP A 56 9.21 4.87 10.95
CA TRP A 56 10.63 4.86 10.57
C TRP A 56 10.83 3.79 9.53
N LEU A 57 11.40 4.15 8.38
CA LEU A 57 11.67 3.24 7.28
C LEU A 57 13.12 3.38 6.85
N THR A 58 13.75 2.26 6.56
CA THR A 58 15.09 2.21 6.01
C THR A 58 15.23 1.03 5.05
N SER A 59 16.18 1.12 4.13
CA SER A 59 16.50 0.03 3.21
C SER A 59 17.97 0.07 2.83
N ASN A 60 18.50 -1.08 2.46
CA ASN A 60 19.76 -1.23 1.75
C ASN A 60 19.54 -2.16 0.53
N ASP A 61 20.61 -2.59 -0.11
CA ASP A 61 20.52 -3.43 -1.32
C ASP A 61 19.86 -4.81 -1.10
N THR A 62 19.77 -5.26 0.15
CA THR A 62 19.33 -6.63 0.47
C THR A 62 18.16 -6.68 1.47
N HIS A 63 17.97 -5.64 2.28
CA HIS A 63 16.98 -5.64 3.35
C HIS A 63 16.19 -4.34 3.40
N ILE A 64 14.97 -4.48 3.87
CA ILE A 64 14.09 -3.36 4.22
C ILE A 64 13.71 -3.54 5.68
N GLY A 65 13.83 -2.48 6.47
CA GLY A 65 13.43 -2.44 7.87
C GLY A 65 12.47 -1.30 8.15
N GLY A 66 11.61 -1.47 9.13
CA GLY A 66 10.72 -0.41 9.56
C GLY A 66 10.10 -0.64 10.93
N LEU A 67 9.79 0.46 11.61
CA LEU A 67 9.02 0.50 12.85
C LEU A 67 7.82 1.41 12.62
N LEU A 68 6.63 0.96 13.02
CA LEU A 68 5.41 1.75 13.04
C LEU A 68 4.87 1.78 14.45
N LEU A 69 4.62 2.97 14.96
CA LEU A 69 3.91 3.22 16.21
C LEU A 69 2.60 3.91 15.87
N GLN A 70 1.50 3.41 16.41
CA GLN A 70 0.18 3.96 16.17
C GLN A 70 -0.62 4.00 17.46
N ARG A 71 -1.16 5.19 17.76
CA ARG A 71 -2.08 5.34 18.87
C ARG A 71 -3.44 4.77 18.47
N LEU A 72 -3.93 3.82 19.24
CA LEU A 72 -5.28 3.29 19.04
C LEU A 72 -6.32 4.25 19.64
N PRO A 73 -7.52 4.32 19.05
CA PRO A 73 -8.64 5.07 19.63
C PRO A 73 -8.98 4.58 21.03
N ASP A 74 -9.38 5.51 21.91
CA ASP A 74 -9.71 5.19 23.30
C ASP A 74 -10.97 4.32 23.45
N SER A 75 -11.77 4.17 22.40
CA SER A 75 -12.98 3.36 22.35
C SER A 75 -12.70 1.89 22.04
N GLY A 76 -12.19 1.10 22.98
CA GLY A 76 -11.99 -0.36 22.77
C GLY A 76 -10.95 -1.00 23.67
N GLY A 77 -10.27 -0.25 24.51
CA GLY A 77 -9.34 -0.78 25.52
C GLY A 77 -10.01 -0.93 26.90
N HIS A 78 -9.57 -1.93 27.66
CA HIS A 78 -10.07 -2.16 29.02
C HIS A 78 -9.50 -1.20 30.08
N ALA A 79 -8.64 -0.27 29.73
CA ALA A 79 -8.07 0.72 30.63
C ALA A 79 -8.45 2.12 30.16
N HIS A 80 -9.34 2.77 30.88
CA HIS A 80 -9.57 4.21 30.74
C HIS A 80 -8.41 4.94 31.42
N LEU A 81 -7.38 5.24 30.63
CA LEU A 81 -6.35 6.18 31.08
C LEU A 81 -6.93 7.59 31.05
N GLU A 82 -6.55 8.41 32.08
CA GLU A 82 -6.84 9.82 32.01
C GLU A 82 -6.22 10.44 30.74
N PRO A 83 -6.92 11.33 30.03
CA PRO A 83 -6.46 11.86 28.74
C PRO A 83 -5.05 12.44 28.77
N GLN A 84 -4.67 13.08 29.86
CA GLN A 84 -3.34 13.65 30.03
C GLN A 84 -2.28 12.53 30.15
N ALA A 85 -2.51 11.51 30.95
CA ALA A 85 -1.61 10.37 31.11
C ALA A 85 -1.43 9.60 29.80
N ALA A 86 -2.51 9.45 29.01
CA ALA A 86 -2.46 8.85 27.69
C ALA A 86 -1.62 9.68 26.70
N ALA A 87 -1.72 11.00 26.72
CA ALA A 87 -0.93 11.90 25.89
C ALA A 87 0.56 11.89 26.25
N GLU A 88 0.86 11.92 27.55
CA GLU A 88 2.23 11.81 28.07
C GLU A 88 2.86 10.46 27.72
N GLY A 89 2.12 9.37 27.89
CA GLY A 89 2.53 8.03 27.48
C GLY A 89 2.83 7.94 25.99
N TRP A 90 1.97 8.50 25.15
CA TRP A 90 2.19 8.55 23.71
C TRP A 90 3.45 9.33 23.33
N THR A 91 3.66 10.51 23.93
CA THR A 91 4.86 11.32 23.72
C THR A 91 6.13 10.56 24.11
N ARG A 92 6.10 9.85 25.25
CA ARG A 92 7.21 9.02 25.69
C ARG A 92 7.53 7.89 24.70
N ILE A 93 6.51 7.17 24.24
CA ILE A 93 6.68 6.09 23.24
C ILE A 93 7.27 6.62 21.93
N GLN A 94 6.83 7.78 21.46
CA GLN A 94 7.40 8.44 20.29
C GLN A 94 8.88 8.78 20.50
N THR A 95 9.22 9.39 21.64
CA THR A 95 10.60 9.75 21.98
C THR A 95 11.52 8.53 22.03
N LEU A 96 11.05 7.43 22.60
CA LEU A 96 11.77 6.16 22.58
C LEU A 96 11.95 5.63 21.16
N GLY A 97 10.90 5.68 20.33
CA GLY A 97 10.95 5.29 18.93
C GLY A 97 11.96 6.10 18.13
N GLU A 98 12.11 7.40 18.39
CA GLU A 98 13.10 8.27 17.72
C GLU A 98 14.54 7.87 17.97
N THR A 99 14.82 7.05 18.98
CA THR A 99 16.17 6.54 19.27
C THR A 99 16.58 5.37 18.39
N ILE A 100 15.68 4.83 17.56
CA ILE A 100 15.98 3.71 16.66
C ILE A 100 16.96 4.16 15.57
N THR A 101 17.93 3.33 15.28
CA THR A 101 18.87 3.57 14.19
C THR A 101 18.52 2.74 12.95
N ASN A 102 18.96 3.23 11.78
CA ASN A 102 18.80 2.48 10.54
C ASN A 102 19.47 1.11 10.58
N GLU A 103 20.62 1.02 11.23
CA GLU A 103 21.37 -0.25 11.39
C GLU A 103 20.56 -1.26 12.22
N GLU A 104 19.97 -0.81 13.33
CA GLU A 104 19.13 -1.68 14.17
C GLU A 104 17.91 -2.19 13.41
N LEU A 105 17.24 -1.32 12.63
CA LEU A 105 16.08 -1.71 11.81
C LEU A 105 16.43 -2.76 10.74
N LEU A 106 17.68 -2.75 10.25
CA LEU A 106 18.11 -3.67 9.20
C LEU A 106 18.71 -4.97 9.73
N THR A 107 19.22 -4.98 10.98
CA THR A 107 20.03 -6.09 11.49
C THR A 107 19.45 -6.81 12.70
N LEU A 108 18.64 -6.13 13.50
CA LEU A 108 18.11 -6.74 14.73
C LEU A 108 16.76 -7.42 14.51
N PRO A 109 16.51 -8.55 15.20
CA PRO A 109 15.18 -9.15 15.26
C PRO A 109 14.16 -8.19 15.88
N PRO A 110 12.89 -8.21 15.42
CA PRO A 110 11.82 -7.33 15.95
C PRO A 110 11.67 -7.38 17.46
N GLU A 111 11.76 -8.55 18.06
CA GLU A 111 11.65 -8.74 19.51
C GLU A 111 12.79 -8.04 20.29
N THR A 112 13.98 -8.02 19.69
CA THR A 112 15.14 -7.31 20.27
C THR A 112 14.91 -5.80 20.21
N ILE A 113 14.41 -5.29 19.10
CA ILE A 113 14.07 -3.88 18.94
C ILE A 113 13.01 -3.46 19.97
N LEU A 114 11.91 -4.22 20.06
CA LEU A 114 10.82 -3.94 20.99
C LEU A 114 11.31 -3.94 22.45
N ARG A 115 12.14 -4.91 22.82
CA ARG A 115 12.70 -4.97 24.18
C ARG A 115 13.65 -3.80 24.45
N ARG A 116 14.49 -3.43 23.48
CA ARG A 116 15.41 -2.30 23.65
C ARG A 116 14.68 -0.96 23.81
N LEU A 117 13.69 -0.73 22.99
CA LEU A 117 12.97 0.55 22.99
C LEU A 117 11.96 0.65 24.16
N PHE A 118 11.28 -0.43 24.47
CA PHE A 118 10.10 -0.41 25.35
C PHE A 118 10.22 -1.36 26.53
N LEU A 119 11.44 -1.50 27.11
CA LEU A 119 11.68 -2.40 28.23
C LEU A 119 10.83 -2.05 29.44
N GLU A 120 10.77 -0.77 29.80
CA GLU A 120 9.99 -0.29 30.95
C GLU A 120 8.49 -0.52 30.73
N GLU A 121 7.99 -0.22 29.54
CA GLU A 121 6.60 -0.48 29.16
C GLU A 121 6.27 -1.99 29.23
N SER A 122 7.24 -2.84 28.91
CA SER A 122 7.07 -4.30 28.98
C SER A 122 6.92 -4.83 30.38
N THR A 123 7.57 -4.18 31.36
CA THR A 123 7.55 -4.60 32.76
C THR A 123 6.35 -4.07 33.53
N GLU A 124 5.88 -2.87 33.21
CA GLU A 124 4.81 -2.22 33.93
C GLU A 124 3.41 -2.51 33.36
N ASN A 125 3.28 -2.47 32.02
CA ASN A 125 1.98 -2.55 31.34
C ASN A 125 1.82 -3.78 30.46
N GLY A 126 2.87 -4.54 30.27
CA GLY A 126 2.90 -5.74 29.44
C GLY A 126 2.84 -5.46 27.95
N VAL A 127 3.95 -5.68 27.25
CA VAL A 127 3.95 -5.67 25.77
C VAL A 127 3.48 -7.04 25.26
N ARG A 128 2.35 -7.06 24.58
CA ARG A 128 1.87 -8.27 23.91
C ARG A 128 2.50 -8.41 22.55
N SER A 129 3.29 -9.45 22.36
CA SER A 129 3.84 -9.80 21.05
C SER A 129 2.99 -10.86 20.34
N PHE A 130 3.00 -10.82 19.01
CA PHE A 130 2.32 -11.78 18.16
C PHE A 130 3.35 -12.52 17.31
N PRO A 131 3.08 -13.76 16.90
CA PRO A 131 3.96 -14.47 15.97
C PRO A 131 4.22 -13.68 14.71
N ALA A 132 5.47 -13.67 14.26
CA ALA A 132 5.87 -13.03 13.02
C ALA A 132 5.09 -13.63 11.83
N ARG A 133 4.64 -12.77 10.92
CA ARG A 133 3.99 -13.19 9.68
C ARG A 133 4.94 -12.94 8.52
N PRO A 134 5.08 -13.89 7.58
CA PRO A 134 5.91 -13.67 6.41
C PRO A 134 5.31 -12.54 5.54
N ILE A 135 6.14 -11.61 5.17
CA ILE A 135 5.81 -10.53 4.26
C ILE A 135 6.45 -10.84 2.92
N ARG A 136 5.69 -10.71 1.83
CA ARG A 136 6.19 -10.86 0.47
C ARG A 136 5.64 -9.76 -0.41
N PHE A 137 6.46 -9.32 -1.36
CA PHE A 137 5.96 -8.47 -2.42
C PHE A 137 4.92 -9.23 -3.26
N SER A 138 3.77 -8.64 -3.50
CA SER A 138 2.72 -9.21 -4.32
C SER A 138 2.00 -8.10 -5.08
N CYS A 139 1.90 -8.25 -6.39
CA CYS A 139 1.08 -7.38 -7.21
C CYS A 139 -0.02 -8.20 -7.90
N ARG A 140 -1.22 -7.66 -7.96
CA ARG A 140 -2.37 -8.30 -8.59
C ARG A 140 -2.41 -8.16 -10.11
N CYS A 141 -1.40 -7.53 -10.72
CA CYS A 141 -1.31 -7.43 -12.16
C CYS A 141 -1.13 -8.81 -12.80
N SER A 142 -1.74 -9.01 -13.95
CA SER A 142 -1.59 -10.22 -14.74
C SER A 142 -1.69 -9.90 -16.23
N ARG A 143 -1.15 -10.79 -17.08
CA ARG A 143 -1.28 -10.65 -18.53
C ARG A 143 -2.75 -10.58 -18.97
N ASN A 144 -3.64 -11.35 -18.33
CA ASN A 144 -5.06 -11.34 -18.62
C ASN A 144 -5.71 -9.98 -18.32
N LYS A 145 -5.40 -9.37 -17.18
CA LYS A 145 -5.90 -8.02 -16.87
C LYS A 145 -5.43 -6.97 -17.87
N VAL A 146 -4.21 -7.07 -18.35
CA VAL A 146 -3.71 -6.18 -19.41
C VAL A 146 -4.42 -6.46 -20.73
N ALA A 147 -4.66 -7.74 -21.06
CA ALA A 147 -5.45 -8.11 -22.23
C ALA A 147 -6.87 -7.53 -22.18
N ASP A 148 -7.50 -7.50 -20.98
CA ASP A 148 -8.81 -6.88 -20.80
C ASP A 148 -8.76 -5.36 -21.06
N VAL A 149 -7.69 -4.69 -20.65
CA VAL A 149 -7.47 -3.27 -20.97
C VAL A 149 -7.31 -3.06 -22.47
N LEU A 150 -6.56 -3.93 -23.17
CA LEU A 150 -6.44 -3.86 -24.63
C LEU A 150 -7.78 -4.06 -25.35
N ARG A 151 -8.65 -4.95 -24.83
CA ARG A 151 -10.02 -5.10 -25.36
C ARG A 151 -10.82 -3.83 -25.20
N MET A 152 -10.74 -3.18 -24.03
CA MET A 152 -11.42 -1.91 -23.77
C MET A 152 -10.94 -0.77 -24.66
N LEU A 153 -9.63 -0.76 -25.00
CA LEU A 153 -9.03 0.20 -25.93
C LEU A 153 -9.59 0.03 -27.36
N GLY A 154 -9.89 -1.20 -27.74
CA GLY A 154 -10.46 -1.56 -29.04
C GLY A 154 -9.42 -2.04 -30.04
N GLU A 155 -9.89 -2.90 -30.97
CA GLU A 155 -9.02 -3.56 -31.95
C GLU A 155 -8.33 -2.56 -32.88
N GLN A 156 -9.02 -1.53 -33.32
CA GLN A 156 -8.50 -0.52 -34.24
C GLN A 156 -7.29 0.21 -33.66
N GLU A 157 -7.39 0.64 -32.39
CA GLU A 157 -6.31 1.37 -31.71
C GLU A 157 -5.10 0.45 -31.48
N VAL A 158 -5.34 -0.78 -31.07
CA VAL A 158 -4.27 -1.76 -30.87
C VAL A 158 -3.56 -2.09 -32.20
N GLN A 159 -4.29 -2.19 -33.31
CA GLN A 159 -3.71 -2.38 -34.65
C GLN A 159 -2.86 -1.17 -35.09
N SER A 160 -3.29 0.04 -34.78
CA SER A 160 -2.51 1.25 -35.03
C SER A 160 -1.18 1.24 -34.28
N ILE A 161 -1.20 0.90 -33.00
CA ILE A 161 0.03 0.78 -32.19
C ILE A 161 0.97 -0.31 -32.76
N LEU A 162 0.42 -1.44 -33.16
CA LEU A 162 1.21 -2.52 -33.80
C LEU A 162 1.84 -2.10 -35.13
N ALA A 163 1.10 -1.31 -35.93
CA ALA A 163 1.62 -0.81 -37.21
C ALA A 163 2.78 0.18 -37.01
N GLU A 164 2.74 0.99 -35.97
CA GLU A 164 3.75 1.99 -35.64
C GLU A 164 4.97 1.41 -34.91
N GLN A 165 4.74 0.51 -33.93
CA GLN A 165 5.77 0.07 -32.98
C GLN A 165 6.13 -1.41 -33.13
N GLY A 166 5.36 -2.19 -33.90
CA GLY A 166 5.56 -3.63 -34.08
C GLY A 166 5.14 -4.50 -32.87
N VAL A 167 4.97 -3.91 -31.71
CA VAL A 167 4.59 -4.57 -30.45
C VAL A 167 3.86 -3.59 -29.56
N VAL A 168 2.86 -4.07 -28.80
CA VAL A 168 2.25 -3.30 -27.73
C VAL A 168 3.00 -3.58 -26.45
N GLU A 169 3.67 -2.57 -25.91
CA GLU A 169 4.38 -2.66 -24.62
C GLU A 169 3.72 -1.74 -23.60
N THR A 170 3.47 -2.27 -22.42
CA THR A 170 2.92 -1.52 -21.30
C THR A 170 3.51 -2.00 -19.98
N PHE A 171 3.42 -1.19 -18.95
CA PHE A 171 3.97 -1.48 -17.62
C PHE A 171 2.87 -1.39 -16.57
N CYS A 172 2.93 -2.27 -15.58
CA CYS A 172 2.05 -2.14 -14.44
C CYS A 172 2.38 -0.86 -13.64
N GLU A 173 1.42 0.00 -13.42
CA GLU A 173 1.60 1.26 -12.67
C GLU A 173 2.04 1.05 -11.22
N PHE A 174 1.75 -0.13 -10.62
CA PHE A 174 2.10 -0.43 -9.23
C PHE A 174 3.46 -1.09 -9.05
N CYS A 175 3.86 -1.98 -9.97
CA CYS A 175 5.08 -2.79 -9.80
C CYS A 175 6.07 -2.68 -10.96
N ALA A 176 5.76 -1.85 -11.94
CA ALA A 176 6.57 -1.63 -13.15
C ALA A 176 6.88 -2.89 -13.97
N LYS A 177 6.14 -4.02 -13.72
CA LYS A 177 6.32 -5.23 -14.50
C LYS A 177 5.94 -4.97 -15.97
N PRO A 178 6.83 -5.24 -16.94
CA PRO A 178 6.53 -5.08 -18.35
C PRO A 178 5.58 -6.17 -18.84
N TYR A 179 4.69 -5.80 -19.75
CA TYR A 179 3.83 -6.69 -20.52
C TYR A 179 3.97 -6.35 -22.00
N ARG A 180 4.25 -7.36 -22.79
CA ARG A 180 4.43 -7.24 -24.24
C ARG A 180 3.43 -8.13 -24.95
N PHE A 181 2.79 -7.59 -26.00
CA PHE A 181 1.85 -8.28 -26.87
C PHE A 181 2.29 -8.04 -28.30
N ASP A 182 2.66 -9.10 -28.98
CA ASP A 182 2.92 -9.06 -30.41
C ASP A 182 1.62 -9.14 -31.23
N ALA A 183 1.72 -9.13 -32.54
CA ALA A 183 0.56 -9.19 -33.42
C ALA A 183 -0.27 -10.47 -33.23
N VAL A 184 0.39 -11.59 -32.90
CA VAL A 184 -0.30 -12.88 -32.68
C VAL A 184 -1.03 -12.85 -31.33
N ASP A 185 -0.39 -12.34 -30.30
CA ASP A 185 -1.01 -12.13 -28.98
C ASP A 185 -2.25 -11.24 -29.08
N CYS A 186 -2.14 -10.11 -29.78
CA CYS A 186 -3.26 -9.18 -29.96
C CYS A 186 -4.42 -9.81 -30.72
N LEU A 187 -4.14 -10.59 -31.77
CA LEU A 187 -5.18 -11.36 -32.47
C LEU A 187 -5.90 -12.37 -31.56
N GLN A 188 -5.17 -13.01 -30.65
CA GLN A 188 -5.78 -13.92 -29.67
C GLN A 188 -6.65 -13.18 -28.65
N VAL A 189 -6.21 -12.00 -28.18
CA VAL A 189 -6.98 -11.16 -27.25
C VAL A 189 -8.37 -10.85 -27.80
N PHE A 190 -8.49 -10.49 -29.09
CA PHE A 190 -9.77 -10.15 -29.70
C PHE A 190 -10.58 -11.36 -30.18
N LYS A 191 -9.94 -12.46 -30.59
CA LYS A 191 -10.65 -13.70 -30.98
C LYS A 191 -11.38 -14.37 -29.84
N THR A 192 -10.88 -14.27 -28.63
CA THR A 192 -11.51 -14.86 -27.44
C THR A 192 -12.86 -14.20 -27.15
N ASP A 193 -13.04 -12.92 -27.46
CA ASP A 193 -14.32 -12.22 -27.30
C ASP A 193 -15.40 -12.69 -28.28
N LEU A 194 -15.02 -13.01 -29.51
CA LEU A 194 -15.98 -13.52 -30.51
C LEU A 194 -16.58 -14.88 -30.10
N LEU A 195 -15.85 -15.68 -29.30
CA LEU A 195 -16.35 -16.95 -28.78
C LEU A 195 -17.22 -16.76 -27.54
N SER A 196 -16.95 -15.75 -26.71
CA SER A 196 -17.76 -15.44 -25.52
C SER A 196 -19.11 -14.81 -25.86
N ASP A 197 -19.18 -14.00 -26.91
CA ASP A 197 -20.43 -13.42 -27.41
C ASP A 197 -21.34 -14.47 -28.12
N ALA A 198 -20.71 -15.46 -28.78
CA ALA A 198 -21.44 -16.54 -29.45
C ALA A 198 -22.10 -17.53 -28.49
N THR A 199 -21.70 -17.55 -27.22
CA THR A 199 -22.25 -18.44 -26.18
C THR A 199 -23.27 -17.76 -25.25
N ARG A 200 -23.56 -16.46 -25.45
CA ARG A 200 -24.58 -15.75 -24.66
C ARG A 200 -25.97 -16.08 -25.19
N PRO A 201 -26.85 -16.73 -24.38
CA PRO A 201 -28.22 -16.98 -24.81
C PRO A 201 -28.93 -15.65 -25.06
N PRO A 202 -29.84 -15.55 -26.06
CA PRO A 202 -30.57 -14.34 -26.33
C PRO A 202 -31.37 -13.92 -25.08
N SER A 203 -31.19 -12.69 -24.63
CA SER A 203 -31.97 -12.11 -23.54
C SER A 203 -33.44 -12.14 -23.96
N SER A 204 -34.23 -13.01 -23.32
CA SER A 204 -35.69 -13.01 -23.46
C SER A 204 -36.23 -11.68 -22.92
N GLY A 205 -36.60 -10.78 -23.82
CA GLY A 205 -37.35 -9.58 -23.48
C GLY A 205 -38.71 -9.95 -22.90
N HIS A 206 -39.01 -9.38 -21.78
CA HIS A 206 -40.40 -9.08 -21.33
C HIS A 206 -40.39 -7.69 -20.72
#